data_dbbcde2b49fd6a53aa0e5dac1b27199e
#
_entry.id   dbbcde2b49fd6a53aa0e5dac1b27199e
#
_cell.length_a   1.000
_cell.length_b   1.000
_cell.length_c   1.000
_cell.angle_alpha   90.00
_cell.angle_beta   90.00
_cell.angle_gamma   90.00
#
_symmetry.space_group_name_H-M   'P 1'
#
loop_
_entity.id
_entity.type
_entity.pdbx_description
1 polymer ?
#
loop_
_entity_poly.entity_id
_entity_poly.type
_entity_poly.pdbx_seq_one_letter_code
_entity_poly.pdbx_strand_id
1 'polypeptide(L)' 'MKIYVLLKQGYEGIETVCVSENINKIRTSICKDFDAKEDYPELEIWEDGKTIDGATGSNVLKKIAAELNSL' A
#
# COMPACT_ATOMS: atom_id res chain seq x y z
N MET A 1 0.51 10.26 -13.63
CA MET A 1 -0.38 9.21 -13.15
C MET A 1 0.31 8.43 -12.03
N LYS A 2 -0.33 8.33 -10.89
CA LYS A 2 0.23 7.61 -9.75
C LYS A 2 -0.11 6.13 -9.82
N ILE A 3 0.85 5.30 -9.43
CA ILE A 3 0.65 3.86 -9.29
C ILE A 3 0.99 3.49 -7.86
N TYR A 4 0.08 2.76 -7.22
CA TYR A 4 0.24 2.33 -5.84
C TYR A 4 0.66 0.87 -5.81
N VAL A 5 1.68 0.57 -5.03
CA VAL A 5 2.19 -0.80 -4.86
C VAL A 5 2.07 -1.14 -3.38
N LEU A 6 1.23 -2.11 -3.07
CA LEU A 6 1.04 -2.59 -1.71
C LEU A 6 1.84 -3.87 -1.52
N LEU A 7 2.72 -3.86 -0.54
CA LEU A 7 3.59 -4.96 -0.21
C LEU A 7 3.28 -5.48 1.18
N LYS A 8 3.56 -6.73 1.39
CA LYS A 8 3.40 -7.39 2.69
C LYS A 8 4.75 -7.95 3.12
N GLN A 9 5.23 -7.52 4.28
CA GLN A 9 6.40 -8.11 4.90
C GLN A 9 5.94 -9.18 5.87
N GLY A 10 6.25 -10.42 5.57
CA GLY A 10 5.90 -11.54 6.40
C GLY A 10 7.14 -12.28 6.86
N TYR A 11 6.92 -13.38 7.54
CA TYR A 11 7.98 -14.23 8.07
C TYR A 11 8.92 -14.76 6.97
N GLU A 12 8.39 -15.01 5.79
CA GLU A 12 9.16 -15.60 4.68
C GLU A 12 9.69 -14.56 3.68
N GLY A 13 9.55 -13.28 3.96
CA GLY A 13 10.04 -12.23 3.08
C GLY A 13 8.97 -11.22 2.67
N ILE A 14 9.20 -10.55 1.54
CA ILE A 14 8.34 -9.50 1.04
C ILE A 14 7.54 -10.01 -0.15
N GLU A 15 6.23 -9.76 -0.14
CA GLU A 15 5.33 -10.17 -1.21
C GLU A 15 4.58 -8.95 -1.74
N THR A 16 4.45 -8.84 -3.06
CA THR A 16 3.61 -7.83 -3.68
C THR A 16 2.16 -8.31 -3.65
N VAL A 17 1.29 -7.56 -2.98
CA VAL A 17 -0.11 -7.94 -2.79
C VAL A 17 -1.00 -7.34 -3.85
N CYS A 18 -0.81 -6.05 -4.15
CA CYS A 18 -1.69 -5.34 -5.07
C CYS A 18 -0.94 -4.19 -5.74
N VAL A 19 -1.12 -4.06 -7.04
CA VAL A 19 -0.59 -2.94 -7.82
C VAL A 19 -1.78 -2.32 -8.56
N SER A 20 -2.03 -1.03 -8.34
CA SER A 20 -3.19 -0.39 -8.96
C SER A 20 -3.02 1.12 -9.02
N GLU A 21 -3.66 1.74 -10.01
CA GLU A 21 -3.81 3.19 -10.09
C GLU A 21 -4.92 3.68 -9.16
N ASN A 22 -5.77 2.77 -8.69
CA ASN A 22 -6.93 3.10 -7.89
C ASN A 22 -6.66 2.82 -6.41
N ILE A 23 -6.56 3.88 -5.63
CA ILE A 23 -6.27 3.77 -4.19
C ILE A 23 -7.35 2.99 -3.43
N ASN A 24 -8.59 2.96 -3.92
CA ASN A 24 -9.65 2.18 -3.29
C ASN A 24 -9.37 0.67 -3.37
N LYS A 25 -8.71 0.21 -4.43
CA LYS A 25 -8.32 -1.19 -4.54
C LYS A 25 -7.24 -1.55 -3.53
N ILE A 26 -6.32 -0.62 -3.28
CA ILE A 26 -5.29 -0.80 -2.26
C ILE A 26 -5.94 -0.92 -0.88
N ARG A 27 -6.89 -0.03 -0.58
CA ARG A 27 -7.61 -0.06 0.69
C ARG A 27 -8.36 -1.38 0.89
N THR A 28 -9.04 -1.86 -0.15
CA THR A 28 -9.75 -3.13 -0.10
C THR A 28 -8.79 -4.29 0.16
N SER A 29 -7.64 -4.30 -0.52
CA SER A 29 -6.64 -5.35 -0.34
C SER A 29 -6.09 -5.36 1.08
N ILE A 30 -5.80 -4.20 1.65
CA ILE A 30 -5.24 -4.15 3.01
C ILE A 30 -6.25 -4.64 4.05
N CYS A 31 -7.53 -4.41 3.82
CA CYS A 31 -8.58 -4.90 4.72
C CYS A 31 -8.85 -6.39 4.57
N LYS A 32 -8.63 -6.94 3.39
CA LYS A 32 -9.01 -8.31 3.04
C LYS A 32 -7.85 -9.30 3.12
N ASP A 33 -6.66 -8.88 2.68
CA ASP A 33 -5.55 -9.79 2.44
C ASP A 33 -4.49 -9.76 3.54
N PHE A 34 -4.64 -8.93 4.54
CA PHE A 34 -3.65 -8.79 5.61
C PHE A 34 -4.17 -9.33 6.93
N ASP A 35 -3.29 -10.09 7.62
CA ASP A 35 -3.51 -10.48 9.00
C ASP A 35 -2.86 -9.42 9.89
N ALA A 36 -3.66 -8.72 10.68
CA ALA A 36 -3.19 -7.63 11.52
C ALA A 36 -2.12 -8.04 12.53
N LYS A 37 -2.05 -9.32 12.86
CA LYS A 37 -1.09 -9.84 13.85
C LYS A 37 0.25 -10.24 13.25
N GLU A 38 0.27 -10.68 12.00
CA GLU A 38 1.46 -11.28 11.41
C GLU A 38 2.03 -10.52 10.22
N ASP A 39 1.20 -9.73 9.57
CA ASP A 39 1.59 -9.09 8.32
C ASP A 39 1.89 -7.61 8.56
N TYR A 40 3.00 -7.15 7.99
CA TYR A 40 3.43 -5.77 8.09
C TYR A 40 3.27 -5.10 6.73
N PRO A 41 2.38 -4.11 6.60
CA PRO A 41 2.14 -3.48 5.30
C PRO A 41 3.21 -2.45 4.94
N GLU A 42 3.48 -2.35 3.64
CA GLU A 42 4.32 -1.31 3.07
C GLU A 42 3.64 -0.80 1.82
N LEU A 43 3.55 0.50 1.68
CA LEU A 43 2.96 1.12 0.50
C LEU A 43 4.03 1.94 -0.21
N GLU A 44 4.12 1.78 -1.52
CA GLU A 44 4.95 2.62 -2.38
C GLU A 44 4.05 3.35 -3.35
N ILE A 45 4.34 4.62 -3.58
CA ILE A 45 3.63 5.43 -4.56
C ILE A 45 4.64 5.82 -5.64
N TRP A 46 4.32 5.45 -6.87
CA TRP A 46 5.18 5.64 -8.03
C TRP A 46 4.54 6.62 -9.01
N GLU A 47 5.39 7.42 -9.67
CA GLU A 47 4.98 8.30 -10.76
C GLU A 47 6.14 8.46 -11.72
N ASP A 48 5.86 8.29 -13.01
CA ASP A 48 6.88 8.38 -14.08
C ASP A 48 8.08 7.45 -13.85
N GLY A 49 7.81 6.24 -13.39
CA GLY A 49 8.86 5.24 -13.18
C GLY A 49 9.71 5.45 -11.93
N LYS A 50 9.30 6.36 -11.06
CA LYS A 50 10.04 6.66 -9.82
C LYS A 50 9.14 6.58 -8.61
N THR A 51 9.69 6.09 -7.50
CA THR A 51 9.01 6.15 -6.22
C THR A 51 9.02 7.60 -5.72
N ILE A 52 7.84 8.16 -5.51
CA ILE A 52 7.71 9.56 -5.07
C ILE A 52 7.31 9.67 -3.61
N ASP A 53 6.73 8.62 -3.02
CA ASP A 53 6.28 8.62 -1.64
C ASP A 53 6.08 7.18 -1.18
N GLY A 54 5.83 7.00 0.11
CA GLY A 54 5.57 5.68 0.66
C GLY A 54 5.23 5.75 2.14
N ALA A 55 4.90 4.59 2.69
CA ALA A 55 4.58 4.46 4.11
C ALA A 55 4.76 3.01 4.54
N THR A 56 4.96 2.80 5.84
CA THR A 56 5.09 1.47 6.41
C THR A 56 4.26 1.38 7.69
N GLY A 57 3.84 0.16 8.03
CA GLY A 57 3.13 -0.11 9.26
C GLY A 57 1.83 0.66 9.37
N SER A 58 1.56 1.23 10.55
CA SER A 58 0.33 1.99 10.80
C SER A 58 0.20 3.24 9.93
N ASN A 59 1.31 3.73 9.38
CA ASN A 59 1.29 4.91 8.52
C ASN A 59 0.69 4.61 7.13
N VAL A 60 0.60 3.34 6.75
CA VAL A 60 0.01 2.95 5.46
C VAL A 60 -1.46 3.38 5.39
N LEU A 61 -2.23 3.11 6.44
CA LEU A 61 -3.64 3.51 6.48
C LEU A 61 -3.79 5.03 6.44
N LYS A 62 -2.90 5.76 7.13
CA LYS A 62 -2.92 7.22 7.10
C LYS A 62 -2.61 7.75 5.70
N LYS A 63 -1.68 7.13 5.00
CA LYS A 63 -1.32 7.52 3.64
C LYS A 63 -2.47 7.23 2.67
N ILE A 64 -3.13 6.08 2.80
CA ILE A 64 -4.28 5.74 1.98
C ILE A 64 -5.39 6.78 2.18
N ALA A 65 -5.67 7.15 3.43
CA ALA A 65 -6.68 8.16 3.73
C ALA A 65 -6.33 9.52 3.10
N ALA A 66 -5.06 9.92 3.18
CA ALA A 66 -4.60 11.17 2.57
C ALA A 66 -4.79 11.16 1.05
N GLU A 67 -4.48 10.04 0.40
CA GLU A 67 -4.64 9.92 -1.05
C GLU A 67 -6.11 9.91 -1.46
N LEU A 68 -6.98 9.29 -0.67
CA LEU A 68 -8.43 9.32 -0.90
C LEU A 68 -8.97 10.74 -0.80
N ASN A 69 -8.48 11.51 0.17
CA ASN A 69 -8.93 12.89 0.37
C ASN A 69 -8.44 13.85 -0.72
N SER A 70 -7.44 13.49 -1.48
CA SER A 70 -6.91 14.34 -2.56
C SER A 70 -7.50 14.03 -3.93
N LEU A 71 -8.44 13.11 -4.00
CA LEU A 71 -9.14 12.77 -5.26
C LEU A 71 -10.21 13.79 -5.62
#